data_fd725f32d641884b0fbc71daf0356543
#
_entry.id   fd725f32d641884b0fbc71daf0356543
#
_cell.length_a   1.000
_cell.length_b   1.000
_cell.length_c   1.000
_cell.angle_alpha   90.00
_cell.angle_beta   90.00
_cell.angle_gamma   90.00
#
_symmetry.space_group_name_H-M   'P 1'
#
loop_
_entity.id
_entity.type
_entity.pdbx_description
1 polymer ?
#
loop_
_entity_poly.entity_id
_entity_poly.type
_entity_poly.pdbx_seq_one_letter_code
_entity_poly.pdbx_strand_id
1 'polypeptide(L)'
;MGHRSLYRGGYLFLRLDEDPVEQVDGAVRALGEARARDLCLTIDFEEMRLNKPQAYPPVEQVQRTIIAALKHVSQTMKCTPVIYTDWAFGQRYLNSPAFARYPLWIADWTQGRQPRVPPPWTSFAFWQRSDHLKRSLDPADFDVFNGNATDLGQFSRVAGSRNLDTGHEGVLSSWRRGRRI
;
A
#
# COMPACT_ATOMS: atom_id res chain seq x y z
N MET A 1 -23.32 17.41 16.52
CA MET A 1 -22.91 16.15 15.86
C MET A 1 -21.57 16.38 15.22
N GLY A 2 -20.51 15.73 15.72
CA GLY A 2 -19.16 15.90 15.19
C GLY A 2 -19.09 15.34 13.78
N HIS A 3 -18.69 16.15 12.81
CA HIS A 3 -18.35 15.68 11.48
C HIS A 3 -17.24 14.64 11.60
N ARG A 4 -17.54 13.38 11.37
CA ARG A 4 -16.51 12.33 11.23
C ARG A 4 -15.72 12.66 9.96
N SER A 5 -14.52 13.14 10.13
CA SER A 5 -13.64 13.42 8.99
C SER A 5 -13.13 12.09 8.45
N LEU A 6 -13.41 11.83 7.19
CA LEU A 6 -12.90 10.67 6.48
C LEU A 6 -11.45 10.91 6.04
N TYR A 7 -10.67 9.85 6.03
CA TYR A 7 -9.40 9.80 5.33
C TYR A 7 -9.65 9.40 3.89
N ARG A 8 -8.96 10.04 2.95
CA ARG A 8 -9.06 9.75 1.52
C ARG A 8 -7.73 9.19 1.05
N GLY A 9 -7.74 8.14 0.27
CA GLY A 9 -6.58 7.59 -0.43
C GLY A 9 -6.96 7.24 -1.85
N GLY A 10 -5.95 7.09 -2.70
CA GLY A 10 -6.09 6.51 -4.02
C GLY A 10 -5.16 5.32 -4.16
N TYR A 11 -5.44 4.48 -5.12
CA TYR A 11 -4.53 3.40 -5.51
C TYR A 11 -4.31 3.41 -7.02
N LEU A 12 -3.15 2.93 -7.41
CA LEU A 12 -2.77 2.69 -8.79
C LEU A 12 -2.56 1.18 -8.97
N PHE A 13 -3.43 0.53 -9.73
CA PHE A 13 -3.22 -0.81 -10.21
C PHE A 13 -2.06 -0.79 -11.22
N LEU A 14 -0.88 -1.22 -10.78
CA LEU A 14 0.36 -1.07 -11.53
C LEU A 14 0.48 -2.12 -12.63
N ARG A 15 0.51 -1.68 -13.87
CA ARG A 15 0.73 -2.53 -15.03
C ARG A 15 2.23 -2.71 -15.30
N LEU A 16 2.64 -3.95 -15.58
CA LEU A 16 4.03 -4.30 -15.88
C LEU A 16 4.41 -4.07 -17.35
N ASP A 17 3.44 -3.89 -18.23
CA ASP A 17 3.61 -3.68 -19.66
C ASP A 17 3.52 -2.21 -20.09
N GLU A 18 3.48 -1.30 -19.12
CA GLU A 18 3.42 0.15 -19.30
C GLU A 18 4.52 0.84 -18.47
N ASP A 19 4.87 2.08 -18.85
CA ASP A 19 5.87 2.85 -18.11
C ASP A 19 5.39 3.19 -16.69
N PRO A 20 6.10 2.80 -15.63
CA PRO A 20 5.65 3.02 -14.25
C PRO A 20 5.61 4.49 -13.85
N VAL A 21 6.43 5.35 -14.46
CA VAL A 21 6.47 6.79 -14.16
C VAL A 21 5.24 7.48 -14.74
N GLU A 22 4.90 7.18 -16.01
CA GLU A 22 3.71 7.72 -16.66
C GLU A 22 2.42 7.28 -15.96
N GLN A 23 2.35 6.03 -15.50
CA GLN A 23 1.22 5.54 -14.72
C GLN A 23 1.05 6.31 -13.41
N VAL A 24 2.14 6.53 -12.66
CA VAL A 24 2.11 7.32 -11.42
C VAL A 24 1.70 8.75 -11.69
N ASP A 25 2.24 9.39 -12.73
CA ASP A 25 1.86 10.76 -13.09
C ASP A 25 0.37 10.86 -13.43
N GLY A 26 -0.17 9.86 -14.13
CA GLY A 26 -1.60 9.78 -14.41
C GLY A 26 -2.44 9.67 -13.14
N ALA A 27 -2.04 8.80 -12.21
CA ALA A 27 -2.73 8.61 -10.94
C ALA A 27 -2.67 9.87 -10.06
N VAL A 28 -1.51 10.52 -9.97
CA VAL A 28 -1.33 11.76 -9.19
C VAL A 28 -2.20 12.88 -9.76
N ARG A 29 -2.25 13.03 -11.09
CA ARG A 29 -3.17 14.00 -11.73
C ARG A 29 -4.63 13.73 -11.42
N ALA A 30 -5.04 12.45 -11.41
CA ALA A 30 -6.41 12.06 -11.11
C ALA A 30 -6.81 12.31 -9.65
N LEU A 31 -5.87 12.18 -8.71
CA LEU A 31 -6.10 12.50 -7.29
C LEU A 31 -6.32 14.00 -7.05
N GLY A 32 -5.74 14.85 -7.89
CA GLY A 32 -5.80 16.31 -7.76
C GLY A 32 -5.02 16.82 -6.55
N GLU A 33 -5.41 17.99 -6.03
CA GLU A 33 -4.74 18.62 -4.90
C GLU A 33 -4.82 17.78 -3.62
N ALA A 34 -3.67 17.65 -2.95
CA ALA A 34 -3.57 16.97 -1.68
C ALA A 34 -4.32 17.72 -0.57
N ARG A 35 -5.03 16.99 0.27
CA ARG A 35 -5.78 17.49 1.42
C ARG A 35 -5.15 17.01 2.72
N ALA A 36 -5.45 17.72 3.82
CA ALA A 36 -4.81 17.51 5.13
C ALA A 36 -4.97 16.10 5.73
N ARG A 37 -5.82 15.26 5.18
CA ARG A 37 -6.08 13.88 5.65
C ARG A 37 -5.97 12.84 4.54
N ASP A 38 -5.31 13.18 3.46
CA ASP A 38 -5.07 12.21 2.42
C ASP A 38 -3.98 11.23 2.84
N LEU A 39 -4.19 9.97 2.49
CA LEU A 39 -3.16 8.95 2.53
C LEU A 39 -2.28 9.09 1.28
N CYS A 40 -1.05 8.65 1.35
CA CYS A 40 -0.20 8.56 0.16
C CYS A 40 -0.79 7.56 -0.84
N LEU A 41 -0.43 7.73 -2.13
CA LEU A 41 -0.86 6.81 -3.18
C LEU A 41 -0.41 5.38 -2.83
N THR A 42 -1.33 4.44 -2.95
CA THR A 42 -1.04 3.02 -2.85
C THR A 42 -0.65 2.48 -4.23
N ILE A 43 0.45 1.75 -4.30
CA ILE A 43 0.79 0.95 -5.48
C ILE A 43 0.18 -0.43 -5.26
N ASP A 44 -0.80 -0.74 -6.09
CA ASP A 44 -1.52 -2.00 -6.09
C ASP A 44 -0.83 -2.94 -7.08
N PHE A 45 -0.24 -4.01 -6.54
CA PHE A 45 0.46 -5.02 -7.29
C PHE A 45 -0.06 -6.42 -6.95
N GLU A 46 -0.86 -6.94 -7.86
CA GLU A 46 -1.49 -8.24 -7.76
C GLU A 46 -1.59 -8.93 -9.15
N GLU A 47 -2.27 -10.05 -9.23
CA GLU A 47 -2.39 -10.76 -10.49
C GLU A 47 -3.08 -9.90 -11.56
N MET A 48 -2.43 -9.77 -12.71
CA MET A 48 -2.97 -9.03 -13.85
C MET A 48 -2.91 -9.84 -15.13
N ARG A 49 -3.86 -9.59 -16.03
CA ARG A 49 -3.76 -10.06 -17.39
C ARG A 49 -2.96 -9.05 -18.21
N LEU A 50 -1.80 -9.47 -18.69
CA LEU A 50 -1.00 -8.67 -19.62
C LEU A 50 -1.69 -8.57 -20.98
N ASN A 51 -1.53 -7.43 -21.67
CA ASN A 51 -2.12 -7.21 -23.00
C ASN A 51 -1.58 -8.17 -24.07
N LYS A 52 -0.41 -8.74 -23.82
CA LYS A 52 0.17 -9.78 -24.66
C LYS A 52 0.22 -11.09 -23.89
N PRO A 53 -0.02 -12.25 -24.52
CA PRO A 53 0.06 -13.56 -23.87
C PRO A 53 1.53 -13.92 -23.63
N GLN A 54 2.22 -13.12 -22.85
CA GLN A 54 3.60 -13.34 -22.43
C GLN A 54 3.59 -13.83 -20.99
N ALA A 55 4.56 -14.68 -20.69
CA ALA A 55 4.86 -15.01 -19.30
C ALA A 55 5.20 -13.71 -18.54
N TYR A 56 4.88 -13.67 -17.24
CA TYR A 56 5.32 -12.58 -16.37
C TYR A 56 6.82 -12.34 -16.53
N PRO A 57 7.26 -11.08 -16.51
CA PRO A 57 8.67 -10.76 -16.58
C PRO A 57 9.47 -11.44 -15.44
N PRO A 58 10.79 -11.59 -15.59
CA PRO A 58 11.64 -12.06 -14.50
C PRO A 58 11.44 -11.24 -13.22
N VAL A 59 11.60 -11.87 -12.06
CA VAL A 59 11.35 -11.26 -10.74
C VAL A 59 12.11 -9.94 -10.57
N GLU A 60 13.38 -9.89 -11.00
CA GLU A 60 14.22 -8.70 -10.89
C GLU A 60 13.69 -7.55 -11.75
N GLN A 61 13.11 -7.84 -12.90
CA GLN A 61 12.50 -6.81 -13.74
C GLN A 61 11.22 -6.27 -13.10
N VAL A 62 10.36 -7.16 -12.58
CA VAL A 62 9.16 -6.78 -11.82
C VAL A 62 9.53 -5.90 -10.63
N GLN A 63 10.54 -6.29 -9.85
CA GLN A 63 11.01 -5.50 -8.71
C GLN A 63 11.52 -4.12 -9.13
N ARG A 64 12.26 -4.01 -10.23
CA ARG A 64 12.73 -2.70 -10.75
C ARG A 64 11.56 -1.81 -11.12
N THR A 65 10.54 -2.34 -11.80
CA THR A 65 9.32 -1.60 -12.19
C THR A 65 8.58 -1.07 -10.96
N ILE A 66 8.36 -1.92 -9.96
CA ILE A 66 7.65 -1.52 -8.73
C ILE A 66 8.44 -0.48 -7.95
N ILE A 67 9.77 -0.68 -7.79
CA ILE A 67 10.64 0.29 -7.11
C ILE A 67 10.66 1.64 -7.85
N ALA A 68 10.63 1.65 -9.18
CA ALA A 68 10.56 2.88 -9.95
C ALA A 68 9.26 3.65 -9.64
N ALA A 69 8.10 2.96 -9.67
CA ALA A 69 6.82 3.56 -9.30
C ALA A 69 6.84 4.11 -7.87
N LEU A 70 7.27 3.31 -6.88
CA LEU A 70 7.33 3.72 -5.47
C LEU A 70 8.23 4.95 -5.25
N LYS A 71 9.40 4.98 -5.87
CA LYS A 71 10.31 6.13 -5.80
C LYS A 71 9.69 7.37 -6.43
N HIS A 72 9.02 7.21 -7.58
CA HIS A 72 8.40 8.33 -8.28
C HIS A 72 7.24 8.92 -7.47
N VAL A 73 6.38 8.08 -6.86
CA VAL A 73 5.36 8.54 -5.90
C VAL A 73 6.00 9.33 -4.77
N SER A 74 7.06 8.78 -4.15
CA SER A 74 7.74 9.45 -3.03
C SER A 74 8.32 10.81 -3.43
N GLN A 75 8.87 10.91 -4.62
CA GLN A 75 9.45 12.16 -5.15
C GLN A 75 8.39 13.20 -5.49
N THR A 76 7.28 12.77 -6.09
CA THR A 76 6.21 13.66 -6.57
C THR A 76 5.30 14.10 -5.44
N MET A 77 4.83 13.17 -4.61
CA MET A 77 3.87 13.45 -3.55
C MET A 77 4.51 13.80 -2.21
N LYS A 78 5.83 13.62 -2.07
CA LYS A 78 6.59 13.86 -0.81
C LYS A 78 6.05 13.06 0.38
N CYS A 79 5.64 11.83 0.14
CA CYS A 79 5.11 10.90 1.14
C CYS A 79 5.64 9.48 0.91
N THR A 80 5.41 8.58 1.85
CA THR A 80 5.77 7.16 1.70
C THR A 80 4.58 6.40 1.13
N PRO A 81 4.66 5.88 -0.11
CA PRO A 81 3.59 5.10 -0.71
C PRO A 81 3.35 3.79 0.05
N VAL A 82 2.13 3.30 -0.03
CA VAL A 82 1.73 1.99 0.49
C VAL A 82 1.87 0.97 -0.63
N ILE A 83 2.24 -0.27 -0.32
CA ILE A 83 2.17 -1.39 -1.25
C ILE A 83 0.95 -2.23 -0.88
N TYR A 84 0.02 -2.40 -1.83
CA TYR A 84 -1.03 -3.41 -1.75
C TYR A 84 -0.62 -4.63 -2.57
N THR A 85 -0.81 -5.82 -1.98
CA THR A 85 -0.58 -7.11 -2.64
C THR A 85 -1.27 -8.23 -1.88
N ASP A 86 -1.42 -9.40 -2.51
CA ASP A 86 -1.75 -10.64 -1.83
C ASP A 86 -0.49 -11.39 -1.33
N TRP A 87 -0.71 -12.44 -0.54
CA TRP A 87 0.38 -13.22 0.03
C TRP A 87 1.27 -13.90 -1.03
N ALA A 88 0.68 -14.47 -2.09
CA ALA A 88 1.40 -15.23 -3.09
C ALA A 88 2.28 -14.33 -3.97
N PHE A 89 1.74 -13.19 -4.41
CA PHE A 89 2.48 -12.19 -5.18
C PHE A 89 3.55 -11.51 -4.33
N GLY A 90 3.22 -11.17 -3.09
CA GLY A 90 4.17 -10.61 -2.15
C GLY A 90 5.37 -11.54 -1.93
N GLN A 91 5.14 -12.82 -1.69
CA GLN A 91 6.20 -13.80 -1.50
C GLN A 91 7.03 -14.02 -2.76
N ARG A 92 6.40 -14.05 -3.92
CA ARG A 92 7.07 -14.32 -5.19
C ARG A 92 7.90 -13.14 -5.70
N TYR A 93 7.32 -11.95 -5.69
CA TYR A 93 7.89 -10.79 -6.39
C TYR A 93 8.45 -9.72 -5.46
N LEU A 94 7.94 -9.60 -4.23
CA LEU A 94 8.32 -8.55 -3.29
C LEU A 94 9.24 -9.03 -2.17
N ASN A 95 9.76 -10.25 -2.27
CA ASN A 95 10.69 -10.84 -1.32
C ASN A 95 12.10 -10.23 -1.48
N SER A 96 12.22 -8.94 -1.18
CA SER A 96 13.48 -8.21 -1.18
C SER A 96 13.49 -7.19 -0.03
N PRO A 97 14.61 -7.02 0.70
CA PRO A 97 14.71 -6.02 1.77
C PRO A 97 14.38 -4.59 1.32
N ALA A 98 14.51 -4.28 0.03
CA ALA A 98 14.17 -2.98 -0.54
C ALA A 98 12.72 -2.56 -0.31
N PHE A 99 11.81 -3.52 -0.14
CA PHE A 99 10.38 -3.26 0.08
C PHE A 99 10.03 -3.09 1.55
N ALA A 100 10.86 -3.53 2.50
CA ALA A 100 10.57 -3.50 3.94
C ALA A 100 10.26 -2.10 4.49
N ARG A 101 10.74 -1.05 3.83
CA ARG A 101 10.54 0.36 4.20
C ARG A 101 9.16 0.90 3.87
N TYR A 102 8.42 0.24 2.98
CA TYR A 102 7.09 0.65 2.55
C TYR A 102 6.02 -0.05 3.39
N PRO A 103 4.98 0.67 3.86
CA PRO A 103 3.86 0.05 4.54
C PRO A 103 3.17 -0.98 3.65
N LEU A 104 2.77 -2.10 4.24
CA LEU A 104 2.06 -3.18 3.56
C LEU A 104 0.54 -3.05 3.78
N TRP A 105 -0.22 -3.08 2.72
CA TRP A 105 -1.65 -3.38 2.70
C TRP A 105 -1.82 -4.77 2.10
N ILE A 106 -2.13 -5.76 2.94
CA ILE A 106 -2.20 -7.15 2.55
C ILE A 106 -3.64 -7.61 2.28
N ALA A 107 -3.89 -8.20 1.12
CA ALA A 107 -5.10 -8.96 0.86
C ALA A 107 -4.92 -10.40 1.36
N ASP A 108 -5.71 -10.80 2.33
CA ASP A 108 -5.75 -12.18 2.82
C ASP A 108 -7.14 -12.48 3.39
N TRP A 109 -7.98 -13.12 2.61
CA TRP A 109 -9.39 -13.39 2.94
C TRP A 109 -9.58 -14.64 3.80
N THR A 110 -8.54 -15.02 4.52
CA THR A 110 -8.61 -16.13 5.47
C THR A 110 -9.49 -15.79 6.67
N GLN A 111 -10.07 -16.84 7.29
CA GLN A 111 -10.87 -16.69 8.52
C GLN A 111 -10.00 -16.52 9.78
N GLY A 112 -8.69 -16.29 9.60
CA GLY A 112 -7.75 -16.10 10.68
C GLY A 112 -7.95 -14.80 11.46
N ARG A 113 -7.33 -14.72 12.64
CA ARG A 113 -7.31 -13.49 13.44
C ARG A 113 -6.31 -12.45 12.92
N GLN A 114 -5.36 -12.89 12.09
CA GLN A 114 -4.34 -12.06 11.46
C GLN A 114 -4.06 -12.58 10.06
N PRO A 115 -3.65 -11.69 9.13
CA PRO A 115 -3.30 -12.09 7.78
C PRO A 115 -1.93 -12.79 7.75
N ARG A 116 -1.71 -13.56 6.71
CA ARG A 116 -0.37 -14.02 6.35
C ARG A 116 0.42 -12.86 5.79
N VAL A 117 1.57 -12.57 6.35
CA VAL A 117 2.44 -11.46 5.93
C VAL A 117 3.64 -12.03 5.18
N PRO A 118 3.82 -11.69 3.88
CA PRO A 118 4.97 -12.16 3.12
C PRO A 118 6.25 -11.44 3.54
N PRO A 119 7.44 -12.06 3.42
CA PRO A 119 8.69 -11.34 3.57
C PRO A 119 8.81 -10.25 2.48
N PRO A 120 9.52 -9.15 2.74
CA PRO A 120 10.37 -8.89 3.92
C PRO A 120 9.62 -8.31 5.11
N TRP A 121 8.31 -8.13 5.02
CA TRP A 121 7.54 -7.54 6.12
C TRP A 121 7.39 -8.50 7.28
N THR A 122 7.29 -7.92 8.48
CA THR A 122 6.97 -8.64 9.72
C THR A 122 5.64 -8.18 10.31
N SER A 123 4.99 -7.20 9.67
CA SER A 123 3.72 -6.60 10.06
C SER A 123 3.06 -5.98 8.85
N PHE A 124 1.81 -5.55 9.00
CA PHE A 124 1.03 -4.87 7.97
C PHE A 124 0.51 -3.53 8.50
N ALA A 125 0.19 -2.61 7.61
CA ALA A 125 -0.52 -1.37 7.93
C ALA A 125 -2.04 -1.55 7.74
N PHE A 126 -2.44 -2.16 6.64
CA PHE A 126 -3.83 -2.46 6.33
C PHE A 126 -3.99 -3.93 5.96
N TRP A 127 -5.15 -4.47 6.28
CA TRP A 127 -5.56 -5.83 5.92
C TRP A 127 -6.93 -5.82 5.26
N GLN A 128 -6.98 -6.14 3.97
CA GLN A 128 -8.22 -6.44 3.27
C GLN A 128 -8.67 -7.85 3.63
N ARG A 129 -9.71 -7.94 4.44
CA ARG A 129 -10.25 -9.20 4.96
C ARG A 129 -11.29 -9.83 4.05
N SER A 130 -11.87 -9.04 3.16
CA SER A 130 -12.92 -9.47 2.23
C SER A 130 -13.04 -8.46 1.11
N ASP A 131 -13.35 -8.95 -0.07
CA ASP A 131 -13.76 -8.20 -1.25
C ASP A 131 -15.30 -7.99 -1.31
N HIS A 132 -16.02 -8.46 -0.29
CA HIS A 132 -17.48 -8.38 -0.23
C HIS A 132 -17.98 -8.05 1.18
N LEU A 133 -18.37 -6.80 1.41
CA LEU A 133 -19.07 -6.41 2.61
C LEU A 133 -20.57 -6.75 2.47
N LYS A 134 -21.01 -7.86 3.06
CA LYS A 134 -22.40 -8.38 2.98
C LYS A 134 -23.49 -7.41 3.48
N ARG A 135 -23.14 -6.25 4.01
CA ARG A 135 -24.06 -5.25 4.56
C ARG A 135 -24.20 -3.98 3.71
N SER A 136 -23.49 -3.92 2.57
CA SER A 136 -23.60 -2.80 1.64
C SER A 136 -24.50 -3.16 0.47
N LEU A 137 -25.27 -2.18 -0.03
CA LEU A 137 -26.04 -2.31 -1.28
C LEU A 137 -25.10 -2.39 -2.49
N ASP A 138 -23.88 -1.85 -2.35
CA ASP A 138 -22.80 -1.96 -3.32
C ASP A 138 -21.70 -2.87 -2.78
N PRO A 139 -21.10 -3.74 -3.61
CA PRO A 139 -19.97 -4.54 -3.20
C PRO A 139 -18.81 -3.59 -2.81
N ALA A 140 -18.34 -3.72 -1.59
CA ALA A 140 -17.22 -2.94 -1.07
C ALA A 140 -16.25 -3.85 -0.33
N ASP A 141 -14.98 -3.50 -0.40
CA ASP A 141 -13.94 -4.17 0.35
C ASP A 141 -14.09 -3.89 1.85
N PHE A 142 -13.64 -4.83 2.65
CA PHE A 142 -13.58 -4.66 4.08
C PHE A 142 -12.14 -4.71 4.56
N ASP A 143 -11.65 -3.55 4.98
CA ASP A 143 -10.28 -3.33 5.40
C ASP A 143 -10.19 -3.01 6.88
N VAL A 144 -9.10 -3.46 7.49
CA VAL A 144 -8.76 -3.18 8.87
C VAL A 144 -7.40 -2.51 8.92
N PHE A 145 -7.33 -1.35 9.55
CA PHE A 145 -6.07 -0.69 9.87
C PHE A 145 -5.46 -1.32 11.12
N ASN A 146 -4.16 -1.61 11.09
CA ASN A 146 -3.42 -2.19 12.21
C ASN A 146 -3.05 -1.13 13.25
N GLY A 147 -4.06 -0.55 13.88
CA GLY A 147 -3.93 0.50 14.88
C GLY A 147 -5.28 1.11 15.25
N ASN A 148 -5.26 2.17 16.02
CA ASN A 148 -6.45 2.94 16.38
C ASN A 148 -6.59 4.23 15.54
N ALA A 149 -7.63 5.02 15.79
CA ALA A 149 -7.90 6.26 15.05
C ALA A 149 -6.79 7.32 15.19
N THR A 150 -6.13 7.38 16.35
CA THR A 150 -4.98 8.29 16.57
C THR A 150 -3.79 7.84 15.75
N ASP A 151 -3.53 6.53 15.71
CA ASP A 151 -2.46 5.94 14.91
C ASP A 151 -2.71 6.17 13.41
N LEU A 152 -3.95 6.00 12.93
CA LEU A 152 -4.30 6.31 11.54
C LEU A 152 -4.07 7.80 11.23
N GLY A 153 -4.39 8.70 12.14
CA GLY A 153 -4.11 10.12 12.01
C GLY A 153 -2.61 10.44 11.94
N GLN A 154 -1.78 9.71 12.66
CA GLN A 154 -0.32 9.82 12.55
C GLN A 154 0.18 9.22 11.25
N PHE A 155 -0.33 8.05 10.85
CA PHE A 155 0.00 7.39 9.61
C PHE A 155 -0.27 8.32 8.41
N SER A 156 -1.42 9.00 8.35
CA SER A 156 -1.74 9.95 7.28
C SER A 156 -0.79 11.16 7.26
N ARG A 157 -0.33 11.63 8.42
CA ARG A 157 0.65 12.73 8.52
C ARG A 157 2.04 12.30 8.10
N VAL A 158 2.46 11.09 8.46
CA VAL A 158 3.76 10.52 8.04
C VAL A 158 3.74 10.21 6.56
N ALA A 159 2.64 9.69 6.05
CA ALA A 159 2.43 9.51 4.63
C ALA A 159 2.42 10.84 3.86
N GLY A 160 2.03 11.96 4.51
CA GLY A 160 2.01 13.31 3.95
C GLY A 160 3.16 14.23 4.36
N SER A 161 4.06 13.81 5.24
CA SER A 161 5.15 14.64 5.78
C SER A 161 6.52 14.19 5.34
N ARG A 162 7.17 15.10 4.67
CA ARG A 162 8.58 15.20 4.31
C ARG A 162 9.57 14.50 5.25
N ASN A 163 10.49 13.86 4.65
CA ASN A 163 11.90 13.56 4.89
C ASN A 163 12.23 12.09 4.74
N LEU A 164 12.59 11.74 3.49
CA LEU A 164 13.21 10.46 3.16
C LEU A 164 14.70 10.40 3.54
N ASP A 165 15.26 11.48 4.15
CA ASP A 165 16.71 11.62 4.35
C ASP A 165 17.23 11.50 5.79
N THR A 166 16.37 11.17 6.75
CA THR A 166 16.86 10.89 8.10
C THR A 166 16.32 9.55 8.58
N GLY A 167 17.25 8.59 8.80
CA GLY A 167 17.05 7.25 9.31
C GLY A 167 15.88 7.02 10.26
N HIS A 168 14.71 6.77 9.72
CA HIS A 168 13.51 6.46 10.50
C HIS A 168 13.40 4.94 10.77
N GLU A 169 14.39 4.38 11.46
CA GLU A 169 14.17 3.11 12.17
C GLU A 169 13.13 3.26 13.31
N GLY A 170 12.91 4.50 13.77
CA GLY A 170 12.09 4.77 14.98
C GLY A 170 10.58 4.65 14.78
N VAL A 171 10.02 5.07 13.64
CA VAL A 171 8.57 5.12 13.45
C VAL A 171 8.00 3.75 13.06
N LEU A 172 8.66 3.02 12.18
CA LEU A 172 8.23 1.66 11.83
C LEU A 172 8.46 0.65 12.98
N SER A 173 9.41 0.90 13.88
CA SER A 173 9.62 0.04 15.04
C SER A 173 8.52 0.18 16.10
N SER A 174 7.84 1.32 16.20
CA SER A 174 6.68 1.48 17.09
C SER A 174 5.45 0.70 16.63
N TRP A 175 5.32 0.45 15.33
CA TRP A 175 4.25 -0.36 14.74
C TRP A 175 4.43 -1.87 14.94
N ARG A 176 5.64 -2.30 15.30
CA ARG A 176 5.97 -3.73 15.52
C ARG A 176 5.36 -4.31 16.80
N ARG A 177 4.79 -3.50 17.69
CA ARG A 177 4.19 -3.96 18.95
C ARG A 177 2.67 -3.84 18.88
N GLY A 178 2.02 -4.72 18.13
CA GLY A 178 0.61 -5.00 18.31
C GLY A 178 0.38 -5.44 19.76
N ARG A 179 -0.29 -4.62 20.57
CA ARG A 179 -0.72 -5.03 21.90
C ARG A 179 -1.68 -6.20 21.76
N ARG A 180 -1.34 -7.29 22.43
CA ARG A 180 -2.31 -8.36 22.65
C ARG A 180 -3.43 -7.77 23.52
N ILE A 181 -4.63 -7.83 23.04
CA ILE A 181 -5.85 -7.78 23.86
C ILE A 181 -6.40 -9.20 23.88
#